data_93e6b7888cee0c32fdac74bba4a5da25
#
_entry.id   93e6b7888cee0c32fdac74bba4a5da25
#
_cell.length_a   1.000
_cell.length_b   1.000
_cell.length_c   1.000
_cell.angle_alpha   90.00
_cell.angle_beta   90.00
_cell.angle_gamma   90.00
#
_symmetry.space_group_name_H-M   'P 1'
#
loop_
_entity.id
_entity.type
_entity.pdbx_description
1 polymer ?
#
loop_
_entity_poly.entity_id
_entity_poly.type
_entity_poly.pdbx_seq_one_letter_code
_entity_poly.pdbx_strand_id
1 'polypeptide(L)'
;MYKRQTSNAQGAYQAYGKYVTLTKKNYTIWGNFNWSSKKNTTSSLYGKTYQAKGKYEHWNGSTYYSLSDSTGKWIGYLNAEAATVANNQGGIWQSENKTIRMKSKNYTLWQDLNFSKKKASSGNYMNKNIKVTGKYQHYNGATYYSLYLNNTWIGYINATSVTNAHVIHSQSNISRYVIVNNASGNFLNAADPNSSKLGKKSNYKGYMAKATKLAKTSDGNYLYLVSPAGKIGWLKENQTYSVNDKFWMYTTGGKYPSLNVKNLNIHVSISKQRVYIKSGDKVIYTMLCSTGTVFTPTPLGNFRIQQEKGSAFSGAAYYRSFKDHGVYLFHTVPTSIAWSTNSFSSVEGKKLGQRASHGCIRLAVPDAKWFYYNMPYNTPVKIVN
;
A
#
# COMPACT_ATOMS: atom_id res chain seq x y z
N MET A 1 5.23 -48.57 -55.40
CA MET A 1 5.77 -47.34 -54.81
C MET A 1 4.65 -46.30 -54.78
N TYR A 2 3.94 -46.18 -53.61
CA TYR A 2 2.84 -45.22 -53.47
C TYR A 2 3.44 -43.86 -53.33
N LYS A 3 3.25 -42.96 -54.28
CA LYS A 3 3.54 -41.49 -54.08
C LYS A 3 2.61 -40.99 -53.01
N ARG A 4 3.19 -40.62 -51.85
CA ARG A 4 2.48 -39.85 -50.84
C ARG A 4 1.93 -38.57 -51.48
N GLN A 5 0.62 -38.48 -51.60
CA GLN A 5 -0.04 -37.22 -51.90
C GLN A 5 0.15 -36.27 -50.68
N THR A 6 1.13 -35.42 -50.72
CA THR A 6 1.46 -34.48 -49.68
C THR A 6 0.64 -33.17 -49.70
N SER A 7 -0.35 -33.06 -50.63
CA SER A 7 -0.95 -31.77 -50.98
C SER A 7 -2.28 -31.41 -50.31
N ASN A 8 -2.93 -32.32 -49.54
CA ASN A 8 -4.27 -32.05 -48.96
C ASN A 8 -4.46 -32.54 -47.53
N ALA A 9 -3.43 -32.67 -46.72
CA ALA A 9 -3.57 -33.07 -45.30
C ALA A 9 -4.42 -32.09 -44.48
N GLN A 10 -4.46 -30.83 -44.85
CA GLN A 10 -5.25 -29.79 -44.20
C GLN A 10 -6.74 -29.81 -44.55
N GLY A 11 -7.15 -30.50 -45.57
CA GLY A 11 -8.50 -30.41 -46.12
C GLY A 11 -8.74 -29.13 -46.93
N ALA A 12 -9.94 -28.97 -47.47
CA ALA A 12 -10.34 -27.79 -48.22
C ALA A 12 -10.60 -26.60 -47.32
N TYR A 13 -10.29 -25.40 -47.81
CA TYR A 13 -10.72 -24.17 -47.15
C TYR A 13 -12.25 -24.07 -47.14
N GLN A 14 -12.79 -23.78 -45.96
CA GLN A 14 -14.20 -23.48 -45.78
C GLN A 14 -14.31 -22.04 -45.18
N ALA A 15 -15.00 -21.13 -45.88
CA ALA A 15 -15.28 -19.81 -45.35
C ALA A 15 -16.07 -19.94 -44.04
N TYR A 16 -15.64 -19.20 -42.97
CA TYR A 16 -16.28 -19.35 -41.67
C TYR A 16 -16.80 -18.00 -41.11
N GLY A 17 -15.96 -16.98 -41.11
CA GLY A 17 -16.36 -15.61 -40.80
C GLY A 17 -16.78 -15.34 -39.34
N LYS A 18 -16.58 -16.29 -38.42
CA LYS A 18 -16.99 -16.19 -37.03
C LYS A 18 -15.90 -15.54 -36.16
N TYR A 19 -16.33 -14.90 -35.07
CA TYR A 19 -15.41 -14.48 -34.01
C TYR A 19 -15.16 -15.62 -33.03
N VAL A 20 -13.93 -15.80 -32.60
CA VAL A 20 -13.51 -16.83 -31.65
C VAL A 20 -12.62 -16.22 -30.59
N THR A 21 -12.85 -16.57 -29.31
CA THR A 21 -12.00 -16.17 -28.19
C THR A 21 -11.12 -17.34 -27.77
N LEU A 22 -9.82 -17.11 -27.56
CA LEU A 22 -8.88 -18.17 -27.16
C LEU A 22 -9.10 -18.52 -25.69
N THR A 23 -9.58 -19.76 -25.44
CA THR A 23 -10.04 -20.18 -24.11
C THR A 23 -9.19 -21.28 -23.47
N LYS A 24 -8.27 -21.89 -24.22
CA LYS A 24 -7.30 -22.83 -23.64
C LYS A 24 -5.87 -22.34 -23.86
N LYS A 25 -5.01 -22.55 -22.89
CA LYS A 25 -3.57 -22.26 -22.96
C LYS A 25 -2.80 -23.42 -23.55
N ASN A 26 -1.53 -23.19 -23.87
CA ASN A 26 -0.57 -24.22 -24.32
C ASN A 26 -0.85 -24.84 -25.68
N TYR A 27 -1.69 -24.23 -26.50
CA TYR A 27 -1.82 -24.60 -27.91
C TYR A 27 -0.88 -23.76 -28.77
N THR A 28 -0.28 -24.38 -29.78
CA THR A 28 0.56 -23.68 -30.75
C THR A 28 -0.30 -23.07 -31.84
N ILE A 29 0.01 -21.84 -32.23
CA ILE A 29 -0.51 -21.18 -33.42
C ILE A 29 0.52 -21.40 -34.54
N TRP A 30 0.12 -22.06 -35.61
CA TRP A 30 0.98 -22.52 -36.66
C TRP A 30 0.96 -21.61 -37.90
N GLY A 31 2.09 -21.51 -38.57
CA GLY A 31 2.20 -20.81 -39.83
C GLY A 31 1.88 -21.69 -41.04
N ASN A 32 1.82 -22.99 -40.86
CA ASN A 32 1.53 -23.98 -41.92
C ASN A 32 1.01 -25.28 -41.30
N PHE A 33 0.47 -26.18 -42.17
CA PHE A 33 -0.08 -27.43 -41.74
C PHE A 33 0.91 -28.64 -41.80
N ASN A 34 2.17 -28.38 -42.10
CA ASN A 34 3.24 -29.35 -41.89
C ASN A 34 3.95 -29.18 -40.53
N TRP A 35 3.44 -28.25 -39.71
CA TRP A 35 3.87 -27.97 -38.32
C TRP A 35 5.34 -27.54 -38.19
N SER A 36 5.94 -27.04 -39.26
CA SER A 36 7.33 -26.58 -39.29
C SER A 36 7.49 -25.11 -38.89
N SER A 37 6.42 -24.30 -38.96
CA SER A 37 6.43 -22.85 -38.68
C SER A 37 5.55 -22.55 -37.50
N LYS A 38 6.18 -22.38 -36.32
CA LYS A 38 5.50 -21.93 -35.10
C LYS A 38 5.46 -20.39 -35.09
N LYS A 39 4.27 -19.80 -35.01
CA LYS A 39 4.09 -18.31 -34.91
C LYS A 39 3.93 -17.81 -33.49
N ASN A 40 3.11 -18.51 -32.68
CA ASN A 40 2.81 -18.05 -31.32
C ASN A 40 2.25 -19.20 -30.47
N THR A 41 1.85 -18.91 -29.25
CA THR A 41 1.10 -19.80 -28.37
C THR A 41 -0.15 -19.13 -27.84
N THR A 42 -1.19 -19.90 -27.55
CA THR A 42 -2.41 -19.38 -26.94
C THR A 42 -2.18 -18.85 -25.51
N SER A 43 -1.10 -19.26 -24.84
CA SER A 43 -0.78 -18.76 -23.47
C SER A 43 -0.55 -17.25 -23.46
N SER A 44 0.12 -16.68 -24.47
CA SER A 44 0.36 -15.24 -24.60
C SER A 44 -0.85 -14.45 -25.12
N LEU A 45 -1.81 -15.14 -25.72
CA LEU A 45 -2.99 -14.54 -26.37
C LEU A 45 -4.30 -14.97 -25.69
N TYR A 46 -4.21 -15.60 -24.54
CA TYR A 46 -5.34 -16.12 -23.79
C TYR A 46 -6.39 -15.03 -23.50
N GLY A 47 -7.65 -15.37 -23.74
CA GLY A 47 -8.78 -14.46 -23.56
C GLY A 47 -9.01 -13.48 -24.71
N LYS A 48 -8.08 -13.32 -25.66
CA LYS A 48 -8.24 -12.41 -26.80
C LYS A 48 -9.17 -13.00 -27.86
N THR A 49 -9.86 -12.12 -28.57
CA THR A 49 -10.82 -12.47 -29.64
C THR A 49 -10.22 -12.16 -31.02
N TYR A 50 -10.36 -13.11 -31.92
CA TYR A 50 -9.93 -13.04 -33.31
C TYR A 50 -11.07 -13.37 -34.25
N GLN A 51 -10.95 -13.06 -35.53
CA GLN A 51 -11.85 -13.51 -36.55
C GLN A 51 -11.27 -14.79 -37.15
N ALA A 52 -12.02 -15.90 -37.09
CA ALA A 52 -11.77 -17.10 -37.83
C ALA A 52 -12.37 -16.94 -39.25
N LYS A 53 -11.57 -16.42 -40.19
CA LYS A 53 -12.02 -16.19 -41.58
C LYS A 53 -12.34 -17.47 -42.29
N GLY A 54 -11.59 -18.53 -42.00
CA GLY A 54 -11.81 -19.86 -42.56
C GLY A 54 -11.55 -20.93 -41.52
N LYS A 55 -12.06 -22.14 -41.82
CA LYS A 55 -11.75 -23.35 -41.10
C LYS A 55 -11.30 -24.46 -42.07
N TYR A 56 -10.59 -25.44 -41.52
CA TYR A 56 -10.07 -26.59 -42.21
C TYR A 56 -10.33 -27.86 -41.39
N GLU A 57 -10.92 -28.87 -42.03
CA GLU A 57 -11.07 -30.21 -41.45
C GLU A 57 -9.82 -30.99 -41.82
N HIS A 58 -8.87 -31.08 -40.90
CA HIS A 58 -7.59 -31.72 -41.15
C HIS A 58 -7.72 -33.25 -41.12
N TRP A 59 -6.91 -33.98 -41.92
CA TRP A 59 -6.98 -35.43 -41.99
C TRP A 59 -6.77 -36.15 -40.64
N ASN A 60 -6.15 -35.46 -39.64
CA ASN A 60 -6.01 -36.01 -38.31
C ASN A 60 -7.30 -35.96 -37.47
N GLY A 61 -8.42 -35.54 -38.04
CA GLY A 61 -9.72 -35.44 -37.39
C GLY A 61 -9.96 -34.13 -36.65
N SER A 62 -8.96 -33.23 -36.61
CA SER A 62 -9.10 -31.92 -35.90
C SER A 62 -9.52 -30.81 -36.86
N THR A 63 -10.36 -29.91 -36.38
CA THR A 63 -10.66 -28.66 -37.08
C THR A 63 -9.64 -27.59 -36.72
N TYR A 64 -9.19 -26.82 -37.71
CA TYR A 64 -8.29 -25.66 -37.50
C TYR A 64 -8.91 -24.37 -38.04
N TYR A 65 -8.81 -23.32 -37.29
CA TYR A 65 -9.21 -21.96 -37.68
C TYR A 65 -8.05 -21.18 -38.28
N SER A 66 -8.30 -20.49 -39.40
CA SER A 66 -7.42 -19.45 -39.92
C SER A 66 -7.78 -18.13 -39.28
N LEU A 67 -6.92 -17.61 -38.34
CA LEU A 67 -7.19 -16.48 -37.51
C LEU A 67 -6.62 -15.18 -38.09
N SER A 68 -7.39 -14.09 -37.98
CA SER A 68 -6.94 -12.74 -38.27
C SER A 68 -7.33 -11.75 -37.14
N ASP A 69 -6.49 -10.74 -36.90
CA ASP A 69 -6.79 -9.65 -35.96
C ASP A 69 -7.64 -8.55 -36.65
N SER A 70 -7.98 -7.52 -35.88
CA SER A 70 -8.82 -6.41 -36.33
C SER A 70 -8.18 -5.52 -37.40
N THR A 71 -6.88 -5.62 -37.62
CA THR A 71 -6.17 -4.93 -38.72
C THR A 71 -6.20 -5.76 -40.02
N GLY A 72 -6.78 -6.95 -39.95
CA GLY A 72 -6.77 -7.90 -41.07
C GLY A 72 -5.50 -8.77 -41.16
N LYS A 73 -4.53 -8.54 -40.26
CA LYS A 73 -3.29 -9.32 -40.21
C LYS A 73 -3.58 -10.75 -39.82
N TRP A 74 -3.06 -11.65 -40.64
CA TRP A 74 -3.17 -13.10 -40.39
C TRP A 74 -2.29 -13.50 -39.19
N ILE A 75 -2.89 -14.25 -38.23
CA ILE A 75 -2.23 -14.67 -37.01
C ILE A 75 -1.67 -16.10 -37.12
N GLY A 76 -2.34 -16.97 -37.89
CA GLY A 76 -1.95 -18.35 -38.07
C GLY A 76 -3.12 -19.33 -37.98
N TYR A 77 -2.79 -20.61 -38.00
CA TYR A 77 -3.73 -21.71 -37.84
C TYR A 77 -3.74 -22.17 -36.38
N LEU A 78 -4.94 -22.30 -35.82
CA LEU A 78 -5.17 -22.74 -34.43
C LEU A 78 -6.15 -23.90 -34.43
N ASN A 79 -5.85 -24.98 -33.69
CA ASN A 79 -6.81 -26.03 -33.39
C ASN A 79 -8.06 -25.41 -32.75
N ALA A 80 -9.24 -25.71 -33.28
CA ALA A 80 -10.52 -25.13 -32.87
C ALA A 80 -10.86 -25.39 -31.41
N GLU A 81 -10.38 -26.49 -30.82
CA GLU A 81 -10.59 -26.80 -29.39
C GLU A 81 -9.95 -25.79 -28.44
N ALA A 82 -8.99 -25.00 -28.91
CA ALA A 82 -8.33 -23.98 -28.13
C ALA A 82 -9.12 -22.67 -28.02
N ALA A 83 -10.24 -22.59 -28.75
CA ALA A 83 -11.05 -21.37 -28.84
C ALA A 83 -12.54 -21.67 -28.68
N THR A 84 -13.28 -20.70 -28.21
CA THR A 84 -14.76 -20.72 -28.13
C THR A 84 -15.32 -19.72 -29.11
N VAL A 85 -16.31 -20.14 -29.89
CA VAL A 85 -17.03 -19.26 -30.83
C VAL A 85 -17.81 -18.21 -30.03
N ALA A 86 -17.65 -16.96 -30.41
CA ALA A 86 -18.38 -15.83 -29.83
C ALA A 86 -19.56 -15.42 -30.72
N ASN A 87 -20.62 -14.93 -30.08
CA ASN A 87 -21.84 -14.49 -30.80
C ASN A 87 -21.60 -13.24 -31.65
N ASN A 88 -20.61 -12.43 -31.30
CA ASN A 88 -20.27 -11.21 -32.02
C ASN A 88 -18.79 -10.82 -31.75
N GLN A 89 -18.37 -9.69 -32.31
CA GLN A 89 -17.01 -9.16 -32.19
C GLN A 89 -16.57 -8.83 -30.74
N GLY A 90 -17.49 -8.77 -29.77
CA GLY A 90 -17.19 -8.55 -28.36
C GLY A 90 -16.38 -9.71 -27.74
N GLY A 91 -16.45 -10.90 -28.31
CA GLY A 91 -15.86 -12.08 -27.72
C GLY A 91 -16.80 -12.74 -26.71
N ILE A 92 -16.26 -13.61 -25.88
CA ILE A 92 -17.00 -14.25 -24.80
C ILE A 92 -16.86 -13.50 -23.49
N TRP A 93 -17.85 -13.67 -22.61
CA TRP A 93 -17.80 -13.19 -21.24
C TRP A 93 -16.68 -13.87 -20.46
N GLN A 94 -15.92 -13.06 -19.70
CA GLN A 94 -14.89 -13.52 -18.78
C GLN A 94 -15.15 -12.91 -17.41
N SER A 95 -15.05 -13.70 -16.34
CA SER A 95 -15.27 -13.23 -14.98
C SER A 95 -14.30 -12.08 -14.64
N GLU A 96 -14.84 -11.00 -14.10
CA GLU A 96 -14.10 -9.90 -13.54
C GLU A 96 -14.90 -9.34 -12.36
N ASN A 97 -14.27 -9.22 -11.20
CA ASN A 97 -14.98 -8.72 -10.01
C ASN A 97 -14.17 -7.57 -9.40
N LYS A 98 -14.62 -6.35 -9.65
CA LYS A 98 -14.04 -5.14 -9.06
C LYS A 98 -15.02 -4.00 -9.04
N THR A 99 -14.73 -2.98 -8.25
CA THR A 99 -15.48 -1.73 -8.22
C THR A 99 -14.67 -0.62 -8.88
N ILE A 100 -15.32 0.16 -9.74
CA ILE A 100 -14.70 1.22 -10.53
C ILE A 100 -15.44 2.56 -10.38
N ARG A 101 -14.80 3.62 -10.83
CA ARG A 101 -15.38 4.95 -11.05
C ARG A 101 -15.10 5.42 -12.47
N MET A 102 -15.99 6.22 -13.03
CA MET A 102 -15.79 6.88 -14.33
C MET A 102 -14.69 7.93 -14.24
N LYS A 103 -13.80 7.98 -15.24
CA LYS A 103 -12.73 9.01 -15.35
C LYS A 103 -13.27 10.35 -15.83
N SER A 104 -14.24 10.35 -16.73
CA SER A 104 -14.77 11.54 -17.41
C SER A 104 -16.24 11.38 -17.76
N LYS A 105 -16.92 12.50 -18.01
CA LYS A 105 -18.31 12.55 -18.42
C LYS A 105 -18.53 12.15 -19.90
N ASN A 106 -17.48 12.06 -20.69
CA ASN A 106 -17.56 12.04 -22.17
C ASN A 106 -17.50 10.65 -22.79
N TYR A 107 -17.59 9.58 -21.98
CA TYR A 107 -17.62 8.22 -22.51
C TYR A 107 -19.03 7.72 -22.71
N THR A 108 -19.20 6.89 -23.75
CA THR A 108 -20.47 6.21 -24.03
C THR A 108 -20.50 4.85 -23.32
N LEU A 109 -21.60 4.55 -22.65
CA LEU A 109 -21.98 3.21 -22.26
C LEU A 109 -22.81 2.60 -23.37
N TRP A 110 -22.46 1.39 -23.80
CA TRP A 110 -23.07 0.71 -24.92
C TRP A 110 -24.07 -0.35 -24.47
N GLN A 111 -25.15 -0.52 -25.25
CA GLN A 111 -26.13 -1.58 -25.06
C GLN A 111 -25.58 -2.94 -25.53
N ASP A 112 -24.75 -2.92 -26.55
CA ASP A 112 -24.16 -4.11 -27.17
C ASP A 112 -22.68 -3.88 -27.51
N LEU A 113 -21.96 -4.95 -27.80
CA LEU A 113 -20.55 -4.92 -28.15
C LEU A 113 -20.30 -4.84 -29.68
N ASN A 114 -21.33 -4.60 -30.48
CA ASN A 114 -21.19 -4.14 -31.85
C ASN A 114 -21.23 -2.61 -31.94
N PHE A 115 -21.50 -1.94 -30.80
CA PHE A 115 -21.61 -0.47 -30.69
C PHE A 115 -22.75 0.13 -31.53
N SER A 116 -23.78 -0.67 -31.78
CA SER A 116 -24.92 -0.25 -32.59
C SER A 116 -25.89 0.64 -31.83
N LYS A 117 -25.98 0.47 -30.49
CA LYS A 117 -26.94 1.18 -29.65
C LYS A 117 -26.28 1.75 -28.41
N LYS A 118 -26.37 3.07 -28.25
CA LYS A 118 -25.97 3.78 -27.02
C LYS A 118 -26.98 3.48 -25.91
N LYS A 119 -26.49 3.22 -24.69
CA LYS A 119 -27.32 3.02 -23.51
C LYS A 119 -27.37 4.26 -22.63
N ALA A 120 -26.21 4.86 -22.37
CA ALA A 120 -26.09 6.04 -21.50
C ALA A 120 -24.77 6.79 -21.72
N SER A 121 -24.65 7.96 -21.09
CA SER A 121 -23.39 8.69 -20.94
C SER A 121 -22.76 8.35 -19.58
N SER A 122 -21.43 8.27 -19.53
CA SER A 122 -20.67 8.14 -18.28
C SER A 122 -20.92 9.31 -17.33
N GLY A 123 -21.34 10.47 -17.84
CA GLY A 123 -21.72 11.65 -17.06
C GLY A 123 -22.80 11.36 -16.00
N ASN A 124 -23.74 10.44 -16.29
CA ASN A 124 -24.82 10.04 -15.39
C ASN A 124 -24.32 9.24 -14.17
N TYR A 125 -23.07 8.78 -14.21
CA TYR A 125 -22.50 7.85 -13.25
C TYR A 125 -21.21 8.38 -12.58
N MET A 126 -20.91 9.66 -12.76
CA MET A 126 -19.74 10.29 -12.12
C MET A 126 -19.81 10.15 -10.59
N ASN A 127 -18.66 9.92 -9.98
CA ASN A 127 -18.50 9.78 -8.52
C ASN A 127 -19.25 8.59 -7.88
N LYS A 128 -19.89 7.74 -8.67
CA LYS A 128 -20.55 6.52 -8.19
C LYS A 128 -19.56 5.34 -8.18
N ASN A 129 -19.66 4.48 -7.17
CA ASN A 129 -18.99 3.20 -7.14
C ASN A 129 -19.80 2.20 -7.96
N ILE A 130 -19.22 1.70 -9.03
CA ILE A 130 -19.89 0.85 -10.03
C ILE A 130 -19.23 -0.52 -10.02
N LYS A 131 -20.03 -1.58 -9.96
CA LYS A 131 -19.55 -2.96 -9.95
C LYS A 131 -19.28 -3.42 -11.39
N VAL A 132 -18.10 -4.00 -11.60
CA VAL A 132 -17.77 -4.79 -12.80
C VAL A 132 -18.00 -6.26 -12.45
N THR A 133 -18.80 -6.96 -13.24
CA THR A 133 -19.09 -8.38 -13.04
C THR A 133 -18.45 -9.27 -14.11
N GLY A 134 -18.07 -8.67 -15.23
CA GLY A 134 -17.41 -9.36 -16.32
C GLY A 134 -16.69 -8.41 -17.25
N LYS A 135 -15.78 -8.99 -18.03
CA LYS A 135 -15.05 -8.31 -19.09
C LYS A 135 -15.13 -9.08 -20.40
N TYR A 136 -14.89 -8.36 -21.46
CA TYR A 136 -14.82 -8.88 -22.82
C TYR A 136 -13.54 -8.34 -23.46
N GLN A 137 -12.81 -9.24 -24.11
CA GLN A 137 -11.66 -8.88 -24.94
C GLN A 137 -12.15 -8.76 -26.38
N HIS A 138 -12.55 -7.57 -26.74
CA HIS A 138 -13.17 -7.28 -28.00
C HIS A 138 -12.18 -7.50 -29.17
N TYR A 139 -12.72 -7.86 -30.35
CA TYR A 139 -11.93 -8.05 -31.58
C TYR A 139 -11.09 -6.82 -31.97
N ASN A 140 -11.54 -5.59 -31.64
CA ASN A 140 -10.76 -4.37 -31.86
C ASN A 140 -9.52 -4.23 -30.96
N GLY A 141 -9.20 -5.23 -30.14
CA GLY A 141 -8.06 -5.25 -29.24
C GLY A 141 -8.33 -4.61 -27.88
N ALA A 142 -9.44 -3.92 -27.67
CA ALA A 142 -9.78 -3.27 -26.42
C ALA A 142 -10.53 -4.19 -25.45
N THR A 143 -10.39 -3.91 -24.15
CA THR A 143 -11.20 -4.57 -23.11
C THR A 143 -12.44 -3.74 -22.81
N TYR A 144 -13.58 -4.38 -22.69
CA TYR A 144 -14.83 -3.78 -22.27
C TYR A 144 -15.36 -4.44 -20.99
N TYR A 145 -15.88 -3.64 -20.08
CA TYR A 145 -16.47 -4.11 -18.82
C TYR A 145 -17.98 -4.09 -18.88
N SER A 146 -18.61 -5.13 -18.33
CA SER A 146 -20.05 -5.18 -18.04
C SER A 146 -20.29 -4.55 -16.66
N LEU A 147 -21.09 -3.49 -16.62
CA LEU A 147 -21.26 -2.62 -15.47
C LEU A 147 -22.62 -2.77 -14.81
N TYR A 148 -22.61 -2.75 -13.46
CA TYR A 148 -23.82 -2.77 -12.63
C TYR A 148 -23.76 -1.68 -11.56
N LEU A 149 -24.87 -0.99 -11.38
CA LEU A 149 -25.11 -0.05 -10.29
C LEU A 149 -26.37 -0.48 -9.53
N ASN A 150 -26.26 -0.71 -8.22
CA ASN A 150 -27.38 -1.16 -7.37
C ASN A 150 -28.11 -2.39 -7.97
N ASN A 151 -27.35 -3.38 -8.41
CA ASN A 151 -27.81 -4.60 -9.09
C ASN A 151 -28.48 -4.40 -10.46
N THR A 152 -28.55 -3.18 -10.96
CA THR A 152 -29.09 -2.88 -12.30
C THR A 152 -27.94 -2.80 -13.29
N TRP A 153 -28.05 -3.53 -14.40
CA TRP A 153 -27.07 -3.44 -15.49
C TRP A 153 -27.17 -2.10 -16.21
N ILE A 154 -26.04 -1.41 -16.35
CA ILE A 154 -25.97 -0.05 -16.91
C ILE A 154 -25.24 0.04 -18.27
N GLY A 155 -24.69 -1.06 -18.76
CA GLY A 155 -24.09 -1.12 -20.10
C GLY A 155 -22.63 -1.62 -20.12
N TYR A 156 -22.07 -1.60 -21.33
CA TYR A 156 -20.64 -1.89 -21.56
C TYR A 156 -19.86 -0.60 -21.72
N ILE A 157 -18.64 -0.59 -21.18
CA ILE A 157 -17.72 0.56 -21.32
C ILE A 157 -16.31 0.10 -21.58
N ASN A 158 -15.54 0.87 -22.35
CA ASN A 158 -14.11 0.60 -22.53
C ASN A 158 -13.36 0.71 -21.19
N ALA A 159 -12.52 -0.28 -20.91
CA ALA A 159 -11.77 -0.36 -19.64
C ALA A 159 -10.85 0.84 -19.39
N THR A 160 -10.39 1.53 -20.44
CA THR A 160 -9.54 2.71 -20.31
C THR A 160 -10.27 3.95 -19.79
N SER A 161 -11.61 3.95 -19.85
CA SER A 161 -12.46 5.07 -19.42
C SER A 161 -12.80 5.06 -17.92
N VAL A 162 -12.28 4.09 -17.18
CA VAL A 162 -12.56 3.92 -15.74
C VAL A 162 -11.29 3.80 -14.92
N THR A 163 -11.41 4.06 -13.61
CA THR A 163 -10.38 3.80 -12.60
C THR A 163 -10.93 2.82 -11.56
N ASN A 164 -10.06 2.08 -10.89
CA ASN A 164 -10.50 1.32 -9.72
C ASN A 164 -11.06 2.28 -8.68
N ALA A 165 -12.22 1.95 -8.12
CA ALA A 165 -12.78 2.69 -7.01
C ALA A 165 -12.09 2.30 -5.71
N HIS A 166 -11.88 3.28 -4.84
CA HIS A 166 -11.49 3.00 -3.47
C HIS A 166 -12.73 2.54 -2.69
N VAL A 167 -12.66 1.34 -2.12
CA VAL A 167 -13.75 0.75 -1.31
C VAL A 167 -13.20 0.34 0.04
N ILE A 168 -13.84 0.80 1.11
CA ILE A 168 -13.57 0.31 2.47
C ILE A 168 -14.42 -0.93 2.69
N HIS A 169 -13.79 -2.10 2.80
CA HIS A 169 -14.46 -3.38 3.03
C HIS A 169 -14.85 -3.57 4.50
N SER A 170 -13.97 -3.14 5.40
CA SER A 170 -14.22 -3.17 6.84
C SER A 170 -13.38 -2.15 7.59
N GLN A 171 -13.87 -1.75 8.75
CA GLN A 171 -13.13 -0.93 9.69
C GLN A 171 -13.31 -1.47 11.09
N SER A 172 -12.21 -1.62 11.85
CA SER A 172 -12.20 -2.16 13.21
C SER A 172 -11.31 -1.31 14.12
N ASN A 173 -11.63 -1.33 15.41
CA ASN A 173 -10.74 -0.77 16.42
C ASN A 173 -9.59 -1.74 16.68
N ILE A 174 -8.41 -1.20 16.83
CA ILE A 174 -7.18 -1.93 17.16
C ILE A 174 -6.40 -1.17 18.24
N SER A 175 -5.40 -1.81 18.82
CA SER A 175 -4.47 -1.15 19.75
C SER A 175 -3.08 -1.72 19.54
N ARG A 176 -2.27 -1.03 18.73
CA ARG A 176 -0.85 -1.39 18.54
C ARG A 176 0.01 -0.16 18.28
N TYR A 177 1.29 -0.25 18.61
CA TYR A 177 2.26 0.78 18.26
C TYR A 177 2.90 0.51 16.91
N VAL A 178 3.14 1.57 16.15
CA VAL A 178 3.80 1.53 14.84
C VAL A 178 4.78 2.69 14.72
N ILE A 179 5.83 2.50 13.93
CA ILE A 179 6.78 3.56 13.55
C ILE A 179 6.47 3.96 12.12
N VAL A 180 6.29 5.25 11.86
CA VAL A 180 6.12 5.80 10.51
C VAL A 180 7.46 5.71 9.78
N ASN A 181 7.55 4.87 8.73
CA ASN A 181 8.79 4.62 7.98
C ASN A 181 8.92 5.48 6.73
N ASN A 182 7.81 5.95 6.16
CA ASN A 182 7.78 6.73 4.93
C ASN A 182 7.44 8.20 5.22
N ALA A 183 8.34 9.09 4.80
CA ALA A 183 8.18 10.53 4.95
C ALA A 183 7.42 11.22 3.82
N SER A 184 7.14 10.50 2.69
CA SER A 184 6.51 11.11 1.52
C SER A 184 5.01 11.34 1.71
N GLY A 185 4.53 12.52 1.29
CA GLY A 185 3.12 12.88 1.28
C GLY A 185 2.55 13.26 2.64
N ASN A 186 1.23 13.19 2.76
CA ASN A 186 0.46 13.63 3.90
C ASN A 186 -0.30 12.49 4.57
N PHE A 187 -0.64 12.63 5.84
CA PHE A 187 -1.72 11.87 6.46
C PHE A 187 -3.06 12.27 5.85
N LEU A 188 -4.02 11.38 5.92
CA LEU A 188 -5.34 11.53 5.32
C LEU A 188 -6.41 11.66 6.42
N ASN A 189 -7.47 12.40 6.13
CA ASN A 189 -8.60 12.57 7.05
C ASN A 189 -9.49 11.31 7.11
N ALA A 190 -9.53 10.52 6.05
CA ALA A 190 -10.19 9.21 5.99
C ALA A 190 -9.25 8.16 5.40
N ALA A 191 -9.60 6.87 5.53
CA ALA A 191 -8.89 5.77 4.89
C ALA A 191 -9.19 5.72 3.38
N ASP A 192 -9.00 6.84 2.70
CA ASP A 192 -9.26 7.05 1.27
C ASP A 192 -8.15 7.96 0.70
N PRO A 193 -7.43 7.55 -0.36
CA PRO A 193 -6.36 8.35 -0.95
C PRO A 193 -6.83 9.71 -1.50
N ASN A 194 -8.13 9.83 -1.77
CA ASN A 194 -8.75 11.06 -2.28
C ASN A 194 -9.33 11.96 -1.17
N SER A 195 -9.23 11.54 0.11
CA SER A 195 -9.70 12.37 1.22
C SER A 195 -8.82 13.60 1.43
N SER A 196 -9.32 14.57 2.17
CA SER A 196 -8.56 15.76 2.54
C SER A 196 -7.27 15.39 3.27
N LYS A 197 -6.22 16.16 2.99
CA LYS A 197 -4.89 15.96 3.56
C LYS A 197 -4.79 16.63 4.92
N LEU A 198 -4.15 15.92 5.86
CA LEU A 198 -3.74 16.44 7.16
C LEU A 198 -2.23 16.80 7.12
N GLY A 199 -1.56 16.82 8.27
CA GLY A 199 -0.13 17.15 8.37
C GLY A 199 0.79 16.28 7.50
N LYS A 200 1.99 16.80 7.18
CA LYS A 200 3.02 16.10 6.39
C LYS A 200 3.57 14.89 7.15
N LYS A 201 3.72 13.75 6.49
CA LYS A 201 4.34 12.54 7.05
C LYS A 201 5.82 12.72 7.39
N SER A 202 6.52 13.64 6.70
CA SER A 202 7.91 13.97 7.00
C SER A 202 8.14 14.42 8.46
N ASN A 203 7.13 15.05 9.09
CA ASN A 203 7.20 15.49 10.48
C ASN A 203 7.13 14.32 11.48
N TYR A 204 6.84 13.12 11.00
CA TYR A 204 6.61 11.92 11.81
C TYR A 204 7.51 10.75 11.41
N LYS A 205 8.47 10.96 10.49
CA LYS A 205 9.41 9.91 10.09
C LYS A 205 10.21 9.42 11.31
N GLY A 206 10.19 8.11 11.54
CA GLY A 206 10.78 7.50 12.73
C GLY A 206 9.95 7.71 14.01
N TYR A 207 8.77 8.28 13.90
CA TYR A 207 7.89 8.62 15.02
C TYR A 207 7.06 7.40 15.39
N MET A 208 7.11 7.01 16.66
CA MET A 208 6.21 6.00 17.19
C MET A 208 4.85 6.61 17.46
N ALA A 209 3.80 6.00 16.94
CA ALA A 209 2.42 6.39 17.16
C ALA A 209 1.57 5.17 17.52
N LYS A 210 0.44 5.39 18.17
CA LYS A 210 -0.54 4.35 18.46
C LYS A 210 -1.54 4.26 17.31
N ALA A 211 -1.64 3.09 16.68
CA ALA A 211 -2.69 2.78 15.72
C ALA A 211 -3.93 2.33 16.51
N THR A 212 -5.05 3.05 16.33
CA THR A 212 -6.31 2.81 17.05
C THR A 212 -7.41 2.26 16.17
N LYS A 213 -7.28 2.38 14.84
CA LYS A 213 -8.21 1.79 13.86
C LYS A 213 -7.44 1.17 12.71
N LEU A 214 -8.00 0.10 12.15
CA LEU A 214 -7.59 -0.55 10.92
C LEU A 214 -8.75 -0.48 9.94
N ALA A 215 -8.52 0.03 8.73
CA ALA A 215 -9.44 -0.08 7.61
C ALA A 215 -8.84 -1.02 6.55
N LYS A 216 -9.58 -2.07 6.19
CA LYS A 216 -9.26 -2.94 5.06
C LYS A 216 -9.94 -2.37 3.83
N THR A 217 -9.17 -2.08 2.78
CA THR A 217 -9.68 -1.42 1.58
C THR A 217 -9.28 -2.14 0.31
N SER A 218 -9.85 -1.76 -0.81
CA SER A 218 -9.53 -2.33 -2.12
C SER A 218 -8.10 -2.07 -2.61
N ASP A 219 -7.39 -1.11 -2.01
CA ASP A 219 -6.02 -0.75 -2.37
C ASP A 219 -5.01 -0.96 -1.23
N GLY A 220 -5.38 -1.77 -0.23
CA GLY A 220 -4.58 -2.15 0.92
C GLY A 220 -5.15 -1.69 2.25
N ASN A 221 -4.44 -1.98 3.31
CA ASN A 221 -4.83 -1.62 4.66
C ASN A 221 -4.41 -0.19 5.00
N TYR A 222 -5.23 0.50 5.77
CA TYR A 222 -4.94 1.81 6.37
C TYR A 222 -5.02 1.75 7.89
N LEU A 223 -4.13 2.48 8.54
CA LEU A 223 -4.10 2.66 9.99
C LEU A 223 -4.45 4.10 10.36
N TYR A 224 -5.29 4.27 11.36
CA TYR A 224 -5.52 5.58 11.99
C TYR A 224 -4.62 5.74 13.18
N LEU A 225 -3.75 6.75 13.11
CA LEU A 225 -2.75 7.02 14.12
C LEU A 225 -3.16 8.17 15.04
N VAL A 226 -2.79 8.00 16.30
CA VAL A 226 -2.90 9.00 17.35
C VAL A 226 -1.59 9.13 18.12
N SER A 227 -1.38 10.29 18.74
CA SER A 227 -0.32 10.53 19.71
C SER A 227 -0.94 11.10 20.99
N PRO A 228 -0.19 11.23 22.09
CA PRO A 228 -0.67 11.94 23.29
C PRO A 228 -1.15 13.37 23.01
N ALA A 229 -0.58 14.03 21.98
CA ALA A 229 -1.01 15.35 21.53
C ALA A 229 -2.28 15.36 20.67
N GLY A 230 -2.88 14.20 20.42
CA GLY A 230 -4.12 14.07 19.65
C GLY A 230 -4.01 13.28 18.35
N LYS A 231 -4.93 13.56 17.46
CA LYS A 231 -5.10 12.85 16.17
C LYS A 231 -3.96 13.18 15.22
N ILE A 232 -3.40 12.13 14.57
CA ILE A 232 -2.41 12.28 13.49
C ILE A 232 -3.11 12.09 12.14
N GLY A 233 -3.89 11.02 11.96
CA GLY A 233 -4.63 10.73 10.74
C GLY A 233 -4.38 9.33 10.18
N TRP A 234 -4.93 9.07 9.01
CA TRP A 234 -4.82 7.80 8.31
C TRP A 234 -3.58 7.76 7.40
N LEU A 235 -2.93 6.59 7.31
CA LEU A 235 -1.91 6.29 6.32
C LEU A 235 -1.99 4.81 5.94
N LYS A 236 -1.39 4.43 4.81
CA LYS A 236 -1.29 3.00 4.43
C LYS A 236 -0.41 2.25 5.43
N GLU A 237 -0.84 1.03 5.80
CA GLU A 237 -0.13 0.17 6.75
C GLU A 237 1.30 -0.15 6.31
N ASN A 238 1.55 -0.35 5.01
CA ASN A 238 2.88 -0.60 4.46
C ASN A 238 3.84 0.59 4.57
N GLN A 239 3.37 1.74 5.05
CA GLN A 239 4.18 2.92 5.38
C GLN A 239 4.56 2.97 6.86
N THR A 240 4.39 1.85 7.56
CA THR A 240 4.74 1.71 8.98
C THR A 240 5.50 0.42 9.24
N TYR A 241 6.26 0.41 10.34
CA TYR A 241 6.75 -0.82 10.95
C TYR A 241 5.90 -1.15 12.18
N SER A 242 5.52 -2.41 12.35
CA SER A 242 4.91 -2.88 13.59
C SER A 242 5.95 -2.92 14.70
N VAL A 243 5.52 -2.55 15.92
CA VAL A 243 6.31 -2.66 17.14
C VAL A 243 5.60 -3.67 18.04
N ASN A 244 6.37 -4.56 18.63
CA ASN A 244 5.82 -5.58 19.54
C ASN A 244 5.43 -4.99 20.90
N ASP A 245 4.91 -5.82 21.82
CA ASP A 245 4.44 -5.41 23.16
C ASP A 245 5.54 -4.83 24.06
N LYS A 246 6.82 -4.93 23.67
CA LYS A 246 7.98 -4.37 24.38
C LYS A 246 8.60 -3.20 23.64
N PHE A 247 7.79 -2.33 23.03
CA PHE A 247 8.24 -1.21 22.19
C PHE A 247 9.26 -0.28 22.87
N TRP A 248 9.23 -0.17 24.21
CA TRP A 248 10.23 0.58 24.98
C TRP A 248 11.64 -0.05 24.98
N MET A 249 11.78 -1.28 24.50
CA MET A 249 13.06 -1.97 24.30
C MET A 249 13.69 -1.71 22.93
N TYR A 250 13.09 -0.88 22.08
CA TYR A 250 13.55 -0.55 20.75
C TYR A 250 13.79 0.94 20.58
N THR A 251 14.66 1.31 19.62
CA THR A 251 14.87 2.71 19.26
C THR A 251 13.58 3.31 18.72
N THR A 252 13.24 4.52 19.13
CA THR A 252 11.99 5.17 18.74
C THR A 252 12.15 6.12 17.56
N GLY A 253 13.36 6.52 17.22
CA GLY A 253 13.70 7.41 16.10
C GLY A 253 14.42 6.72 14.92
N GLY A 254 14.69 5.42 15.01
CA GLY A 254 15.44 4.67 13.99
C GLY A 254 16.97 4.75 14.19
N LYS A 255 17.72 4.95 13.10
CA LYS A 255 19.18 5.04 13.15
C LYS A 255 19.61 6.34 13.84
N TYR A 256 20.49 6.22 14.83
CA TYR A 256 21.01 7.39 15.54
C TYR A 256 21.86 8.28 14.62
N PRO A 257 21.70 9.62 14.75
CA PRO A 257 22.50 10.59 13.99
C PRO A 257 23.86 10.78 14.61
N SER A 258 24.77 11.38 13.85
CA SER A 258 25.95 12.03 14.42
C SER A 258 25.54 13.27 15.22
N LEU A 259 26.15 13.49 16.40
CA LEU A 259 25.97 14.71 17.18
C LEU A 259 27.05 15.76 16.87
N ASN A 260 28.01 15.47 16.01
CA ASN A 260 28.96 16.47 15.51
C ASN A 260 28.26 17.37 14.48
N VAL A 261 27.42 18.28 14.97
CA VAL A 261 26.60 19.20 14.18
C VAL A 261 26.63 20.60 14.78
N LYS A 262 26.43 21.62 13.95
CA LYS A 262 26.36 23.01 14.44
C LYS A 262 25.10 23.23 15.28
N ASN A 263 25.25 24.00 16.37
CA ASN A 263 24.13 24.41 17.24
C ASN A 263 23.29 23.22 17.73
N LEU A 264 23.96 22.13 18.18
CA LEU A 264 23.28 20.99 18.79
C LEU A 264 22.43 21.46 19.97
N ASN A 265 21.15 21.09 19.99
CA ASN A 265 20.24 21.38 21.07
C ASN A 265 19.16 20.32 21.20
N ILE A 266 18.49 20.33 22.35
CA ILE A 266 17.42 19.40 22.69
C ILE A 266 16.14 20.21 22.89
N HIS A 267 15.05 19.78 22.28
CA HIS A 267 13.72 20.33 22.48
C HIS A 267 12.78 19.23 22.98
N VAL A 268 12.16 19.45 24.13
CA VAL A 268 11.19 18.51 24.71
C VAL A 268 9.80 19.12 24.64
N SER A 269 8.86 18.41 24.01
CA SER A 269 7.45 18.79 24.00
C SER A 269 6.66 17.87 24.93
N ILE A 270 6.09 18.45 25.98
CA ILE A 270 5.26 17.73 26.94
C ILE A 270 3.94 17.29 26.30
N SER A 271 3.28 18.15 25.54
CA SER A 271 2.02 17.79 24.89
C SER A 271 2.18 16.67 23.86
N LYS A 272 3.33 16.60 23.19
CA LYS A 272 3.62 15.55 22.18
C LYS A 272 4.31 14.32 22.78
N GLN A 273 4.82 14.40 24.01
CA GLN A 273 5.65 13.37 24.66
C GLN A 273 6.84 12.98 23.77
N ARG A 274 7.61 13.98 23.32
CA ARG A 274 8.76 13.80 22.42
C ARG A 274 9.96 14.61 22.88
N VAL A 275 11.12 13.99 22.67
CA VAL A 275 12.41 14.66 22.72
C VAL A 275 12.93 14.77 21.27
N TYR A 276 13.21 15.97 20.85
CA TYR A 276 13.79 16.28 19.55
C TYR A 276 15.26 16.66 19.73
N ILE A 277 16.17 15.93 19.11
CA ILE A 277 17.57 16.32 18.97
C ILE A 277 17.66 17.16 17.70
N LYS A 278 18.25 18.35 17.81
CA LYS A 278 18.25 19.34 16.73
C LYS A 278 19.65 19.85 16.43
N SER A 279 19.85 20.24 15.16
CA SER A 279 20.96 21.06 14.67
C SER A 279 20.39 22.43 14.28
N GLY A 280 20.56 23.46 15.11
CA GLY A 280 19.78 24.68 14.99
C GLY A 280 18.28 24.39 15.05
N ASP A 281 17.52 24.77 14.02
CA ASP A 281 16.08 24.49 13.93
C ASP A 281 15.73 23.15 13.29
N LYS A 282 16.69 22.49 12.67
CA LYS A 282 16.48 21.20 11.98
C LYS A 282 16.44 20.04 12.98
N VAL A 283 15.34 19.30 13.04
CA VAL A 283 15.25 18.06 13.80
C VAL A 283 16.07 16.98 13.09
N ILE A 284 17.06 16.40 13.80
CA ILE A 284 17.93 15.33 13.31
C ILE A 284 17.59 13.97 13.90
N TYR A 285 16.92 13.95 15.07
CA TYR A 285 16.40 12.71 15.69
C TYR A 285 15.20 13.01 16.57
N THR A 286 14.28 12.05 16.70
CA THR A 286 13.09 12.17 17.54
C THR A 286 12.97 10.93 18.42
N MET A 287 12.84 11.13 19.74
CA MET A 287 12.61 10.06 20.70
C MET A 287 11.21 10.16 21.28
N LEU A 288 10.57 9.01 21.49
CA LEU A 288 9.39 8.90 22.35
C LEU A 288 9.83 9.10 23.81
N CYS A 289 9.10 9.88 24.56
CA CYS A 289 9.39 10.05 25.98
C CYS A 289 8.13 9.99 26.84
N SER A 290 8.34 9.88 28.16
CA SER A 290 7.32 10.13 29.18
C SER A 290 7.82 11.21 30.12
N THR A 291 7.06 12.30 30.19
CA THR A 291 7.31 13.41 31.12
C THR A 291 6.52 13.26 32.42
N GLY A 292 6.69 14.17 33.32
CA GLY A 292 5.98 14.22 34.61
C GLY A 292 4.46 14.24 34.47
N THR A 293 3.78 13.66 35.47
CA THR A 293 2.31 13.69 35.57
C THR A 293 1.83 15.15 35.77
N VAL A 294 0.53 15.39 35.86
CA VAL A 294 -0.02 16.70 36.17
C VAL A 294 0.29 17.13 37.60
N PHE A 295 0.48 16.16 38.50
CA PHE A 295 0.80 16.40 39.91
C PHE A 295 2.29 16.56 40.19
N THR A 296 3.14 16.01 39.32
CA THR A 296 4.60 16.09 39.42
C THR A 296 5.17 16.50 38.04
N PRO A 297 4.90 17.72 37.59
CA PRO A 297 5.19 18.11 36.19
C PRO A 297 6.70 18.23 35.95
N THR A 298 7.10 17.89 34.72
CA THR A 298 8.43 18.26 34.24
C THR A 298 8.50 19.78 34.11
N PRO A 299 9.55 20.44 34.64
CA PRO A 299 9.67 21.88 34.61
C PRO A 299 9.79 22.42 33.19
N LEU A 300 9.05 23.49 32.89
CA LEU A 300 9.17 24.22 31.62
C LEU A 300 10.34 25.20 31.68
N GLY A 301 10.92 25.52 30.54
CA GLY A 301 11.98 26.52 30.45
C GLY A 301 13.21 26.09 29.67
N ASN A 302 14.30 26.82 29.87
CA ASN A 302 15.59 26.57 29.23
C ASN A 302 16.58 26.06 30.28
N PHE A 303 17.18 24.93 29.97
CA PHE A 303 18.13 24.22 30.83
C PHE A 303 19.35 23.80 29.97
N ARG A 304 20.30 23.10 30.63
CA ARG A 304 21.46 22.49 29.95
C ARG A 304 21.73 21.13 30.53
N ILE A 305 22.31 20.26 29.72
CA ILE A 305 22.81 18.96 30.20
C ILE A 305 23.91 19.21 31.22
N GLN A 306 23.73 18.69 32.42
CA GLN A 306 24.64 18.82 33.57
C GLN A 306 25.69 17.70 33.62
N GLN A 307 26.63 17.77 34.55
CA GLN A 307 27.73 16.78 34.64
C GLN A 307 27.24 15.43 35.16
N GLU A 308 26.25 15.44 36.05
CA GLU A 308 25.76 14.23 36.70
C GLU A 308 25.17 13.25 35.69
N LYS A 309 25.78 12.08 35.63
CA LYS A 309 25.38 10.94 34.81
C LYS A 309 25.78 9.64 35.45
N GLY A 310 25.04 8.59 35.14
CA GLY A 310 25.38 7.24 35.60
C GLY A 310 24.68 6.15 34.82
N SER A 311 25.20 4.94 34.94
CA SER A 311 24.66 3.77 34.27
C SER A 311 23.40 3.23 34.95
N ALA A 312 23.19 3.49 36.24
CA ALA A 312 22.02 3.07 37.00
C ALA A 312 21.80 3.94 38.23
N PHE A 313 20.59 3.92 38.77
CA PHE A 313 20.20 4.37 40.09
C PHE A 313 19.01 3.53 40.60
N SER A 314 18.47 3.84 41.78
CA SER A 314 17.44 3.00 42.42
C SER A 314 16.18 2.77 41.60
N GLY A 315 15.85 3.64 40.65
CA GLY A 315 14.60 3.58 39.88
C GLY A 315 14.75 3.35 38.38
N ALA A 316 15.94 3.57 37.80
CA ALA A 316 16.12 3.45 36.36
C ALA A 316 17.62 3.33 35.95
N ALA A 317 17.88 3.28 34.66
CA ALA A 317 19.24 3.18 34.12
C ALA A 317 19.54 4.30 33.11
N TYR A 318 20.83 4.50 32.83
CA TYR A 318 21.36 5.41 31.80
C TYR A 318 20.85 6.84 31.91
N TYR A 319 21.20 7.51 33.04
CA TYR A 319 20.71 8.85 33.29
C TYR A 319 21.70 9.97 32.92
N ARG A 320 21.15 11.13 32.56
CA ARG A 320 21.82 12.41 32.40
C ARG A 320 21.01 13.50 33.08
N SER A 321 21.63 14.32 33.97
CA SER A 321 20.96 15.42 34.59
C SER A 321 20.78 16.62 33.64
N PHE A 322 19.67 17.36 33.79
CA PHE A 322 19.45 18.62 33.08
C PHE A 322 19.01 19.77 34.00
N LYS A 323 18.66 19.46 35.26
CA LYS A 323 18.26 20.46 36.24
C LYS A 323 18.47 19.92 37.65
N ASP A 324 18.83 20.84 38.57
CA ASP A 324 18.98 20.62 40.00
C ASP A 324 19.93 19.44 40.34
N HIS A 325 21.04 19.32 39.61
CA HIS A 325 22.18 18.42 39.87
C HIS A 325 21.79 17.03 40.36
N GLY A 326 21.11 16.27 39.48
CA GLY A 326 20.73 14.87 39.75
C GLY A 326 19.25 14.70 40.14
N VAL A 327 18.44 15.76 40.22
CA VAL A 327 17.01 15.65 40.54
C VAL A 327 16.19 15.42 39.29
N TYR A 328 16.39 16.23 38.24
CA TYR A 328 15.65 16.08 36.97
C TYR A 328 16.55 15.49 35.91
N LEU A 329 16.15 14.31 35.43
CA LEU A 329 16.99 13.43 34.60
C LEU A 329 16.31 13.06 33.28
N PHE A 330 17.10 12.85 32.25
CA PHE A 330 16.77 11.92 31.16
C PHE A 330 17.24 10.54 31.59
N HIS A 331 16.39 9.50 31.50
CA HIS A 331 16.73 8.12 31.87
C HIS A 331 15.83 7.10 31.17
N THR A 332 16.07 5.81 31.31
CA THR A 332 15.21 4.75 30.79
C THR A 332 13.80 4.77 31.41
N VAL A 333 12.88 3.98 30.83
CA VAL A 333 11.72 3.49 31.58
C VAL A 333 12.20 2.85 32.88
N PRO A 334 11.38 2.85 33.98
CA PRO A 334 11.82 2.30 35.27
C PRO A 334 12.27 0.86 35.20
N THR A 335 13.26 0.55 36.03
CA THR A 335 13.72 -0.84 36.25
C THR A 335 12.82 -1.55 37.28
N SER A 336 12.71 -2.89 37.15
CA SER A 336 12.03 -3.73 38.13
C SER A 336 12.95 -4.14 39.29
N ILE A 337 14.27 -3.99 39.12
CA ILE A 337 15.32 -4.21 40.12
C ILE A 337 16.11 -2.93 40.27
N ALA A 338 16.28 -2.45 41.48
CA ALA A 338 17.11 -1.27 41.77
C ALA A 338 18.55 -1.46 41.28
N TRP A 339 19.13 -0.39 40.76
CA TRP A 339 20.53 -0.37 40.24
C TRP A 339 20.78 -1.28 39.04
N SER A 340 19.73 -1.82 38.41
CA SER A 340 19.86 -2.69 37.25
C SER A 340 19.96 -1.90 35.94
N THR A 341 20.75 -2.41 34.98
CA THR A 341 20.84 -1.90 33.60
C THR A 341 20.15 -2.79 32.57
N ASN A 342 19.54 -3.90 33.01
CA ASN A 342 18.97 -4.93 32.11
C ASN A 342 17.59 -5.48 32.57
N SER A 343 17.06 -5.04 33.70
CA SER A 343 15.78 -5.48 34.22
C SER A 343 14.79 -4.32 34.23
N PHE A 344 13.91 -4.26 33.23
CA PHE A 344 12.96 -3.16 33.04
C PHE A 344 11.53 -3.58 33.33
N SER A 345 10.79 -2.70 34.02
CA SER A 345 9.39 -2.93 34.33
C SER A 345 8.52 -2.89 33.08
N SER A 346 7.83 -3.98 32.78
CA SER A 346 6.90 -4.03 31.66
C SER A 346 5.66 -3.15 31.89
N VAL A 347 5.24 -2.98 33.15
CA VAL A 347 4.11 -2.11 33.53
C VAL A 347 4.47 -0.66 33.23
N GLU A 348 5.63 -0.19 33.70
CA GLU A 348 6.09 1.18 33.50
C GLU A 348 6.52 1.42 32.04
N GLY A 349 7.10 0.40 31.36
CA GLY A 349 7.46 0.46 29.96
C GLY A 349 6.26 0.73 29.04
N LYS A 350 5.12 0.10 29.31
CA LYS A 350 3.86 0.33 28.57
C LYS A 350 3.32 1.75 28.69
N LYS A 351 3.76 2.51 29.70
CA LYS A 351 3.38 3.93 29.87
C LYS A 351 4.23 4.89 29.02
N LEU A 352 5.30 4.41 28.37
CA LEU A 352 6.14 5.27 27.53
C LEU A 352 5.28 5.92 26.42
N GLY A 353 5.40 7.24 26.28
CA GLY A 353 4.56 8.07 25.41
C GLY A 353 3.39 8.74 26.13
N GLN A 354 3.29 8.57 27.46
CA GLN A 354 2.29 9.22 28.32
C GLN A 354 2.99 9.99 29.44
N ARG A 355 2.30 10.96 30.04
CA ARG A 355 2.78 11.62 31.25
C ARG A 355 2.73 10.64 32.42
N ALA A 356 3.87 10.15 32.89
CA ALA A 356 3.94 9.05 33.84
C ALA A 356 5.10 9.13 34.83
N SER A 357 5.99 10.12 34.74
CA SER A 357 7.12 10.28 35.65
C SER A 357 6.80 11.24 36.83
N HIS A 358 7.74 11.36 37.74
CA HIS A 358 7.72 12.35 38.84
C HIS A 358 8.54 13.64 38.50
N GLY A 359 8.55 13.99 37.20
CA GLY A 359 9.25 15.19 36.71
C GLY A 359 10.42 14.90 35.76
N CYS A 360 11.03 13.74 35.86
CA CYS A 360 12.06 13.25 34.90
C CYS A 360 11.50 13.01 33.50
N ILE A 361 12.39 12.83 32.55
CA ILE A 361 12.05 12.50 31.15
C ILE A 361 12.50 11.05 30.89
N ARG A 362 11.53 10.12 30.89
CA ARG A 362 11.74 8.71 30.59
C ARG A 362 11.88 8.50 29.09
N LEU A 363 12.83 7.69 28.67
CA LEU A 363 13.10 7.30 27.28
C LEU A 363 12.99 5.79 27.12
N ALA A 364 12.87 5.33 25.86
CA ALA A 364 13.09 3.92 25.53
C ALA A 364 14.51 3.50 25.92
N VAL A 365 14.68 2.24 26.27
CA VAL A 365 15.96 1.75 26.81
C VAL A 365 17.14 2.04 25.89
N PRO A 366 17.10 1.72 24.57
CA PRO A 366 18.20 2.04 23.68
C PRO A 366 18.41 3.55 23.50
N ASP A 367 17.33 4.36 23.48
CA ASP A 367 17.41 5.80 23.33
C ASP A 367 18.09 6.45 24.55
N ALA A 368 17.72 6.03 25.77
CA ALA A 368 18.37 6.50 27.00
C ALA A 368 19.84 6.08 27.05
N LYS A 369 20.16 4.84 26.69
CA LYS A 369 21.53 4.34 26.62
C LYS A 369 22.37 5.13 25.63
N TRP A 370 21.86 5.37 24.42
CA TRP A 370 22.54 6.21 23.43
C TRP A 370 22.71 7.65 23.92
N PHE A 371 21.66 8.25 24.51
CA PHE A 371 21.69 9.59 25.07
C PHE A 371 22.74 9.72 26.18
N TYR A 372 22.81 8.75 27.09
CA TYR A 372 23.79 8.68 28.16
C TYR A 372 25.24 8.69 27.66
N TYR A 373 25.55 7.89 26.64
CA TYR A 373 26.90 7.77 26.10
C TYR A 373 27.32 8.96 25.23
N ASN A 374 26.39 9.53 24.47
CA ASN A 374 26.75 10.43 23.38
C ASN A 374 26.36 11.89 23.62
N MET A 375 25.39 12.20 24.48
CA MET A 375 24.97 13.60 24.65
C MET A 375 26.03 14.43 25.37
N PRO A 376 26.54 15.52 24.76
CA PRO A 376 27.58 16.33 25.36
C PRO A 376 27.07 17.06 26.59
N TYR A 377 28.00 17.32 27.56
CA TYR A 377 27.79 18.27 28.64
C TYR A 377 27.48 19.65 28.07
N ASN A 378 26.69 20.44 28.80
CA ASN A 378 26.32 21.80 28.46
C ASN A 378 25.45 21.96 27.20
N THR A 379 24.96 20.86 26.60
CA THR A 379 24.01 20.92 25.48
C THR A 379 22.72 21.63 25.93
N PRO A 380 22.25 22.68 25.21
CA PRO A 380 21.00 23.37 25.53
C PRO A 380 19.79 22.46 25.51
N VAL A 381 18.90 22.60 26.50
CA VAL A 381 17.63 21.89 26.64
C VAL A 381 16.49 22.88 26.78
N LYS A 382 15.55 22.87 25.83
CA LYS A 382 14.33 23.68 25.93
C LYS A 382 13.13 22.75 26.14
N ILE A 383 12.36 22.99 27.19
CA ILE A 383 11.16 22.21 27.54
C ILE A 383 9.93 23.10 27.40
N VAL A 384 9.00 22.70 26.60
CA VAL A 384 7.73 23.38 26.31
C VAL A 384 6.54 22.43 26.47
N ASN A 385 5.36 23.03 26.60
CA ASN A 385 4.14 22.23 26.68
C ASN A 385 3.79 21.48 25.37
#